data_f8bb753bced16b78c8af446ed0dafbd6
#
_entry.id   f8bb753bced16b78c8af446ed0dafbd6
#
_cell.length_a   1.000
_cell.length_b   1.000
_cell.length_c   1.000
_cell.angle_alpha   90.00
_cell.angle_beta   90.00
_cell.angle_gamma   90.00
#
_symmetry.space_group_name_H-M   'P 1'
#
loop_
_entity.id
_entity.type
_entity.pdbx_description
1 polymer ?
#
loop_
_entity_poly.entity_id
_entity_poly.type
_entity_poly.pdbx_seq_one_letter_code
_entity_poly.pdbx_strand_id
1 'polypeptide(L)'
;MPGVAFSCRSVALLALAAALGLPTLHAGEQTAEYSLELSDPVAPTLPPRAYRVIQTRDEDGLPASYALTFTTHVCVDEQCREVTVTMHWDALGYYQRLEYPANTPLTKKKHVPFRPEDYAKLDQILQDRDSILGSQPLEVFGPPVPPQVLPAPEVAEVDGWSGATPQAVKEAVVEDAAYTSWTMWRWANGEIVRKLQGITAQQCTPGYLHRLLQSADRRAVDFSLQHLLRHYPTDEQFAADVARVLETGDREHVALSLQFLHRAVADRRRLHQRLIESYGRMPSTYSPMILDYLSAQPELPAETLEELSGILQQLPYFQVHLILRLLDARTFFSPRVETAVAGLLDSPDFFIARRASEHLLKQQLGSESRQKLDEFRRKYRDRL
;
A
#
# COMPACT_ATOMS: atom_id res chain seq x y z
N MET A 1 2.51 -89.19 -8.68
CA MET A 1 3.81 -88.68 -9.17
C MET A 1 4.04 -87.28 -8.59
N PRO A 2 5.20 -87.03 -7.99
CA PRO A 2 5.29 -85.99 -6.97
C PRO A 2 5.76 -84.63 -7.54
N GLY A 3 5.13 -83.58 -7.03
CA GLY A 3 5.61 -82.19 -7.23
C GLY A 3 6.37 -81.70 -6.03
N VAL A 4 7.58 -81.27 -6.26
CA VAL A 4 8.56 -80.84 -5.26
C VAL A 4 8.25 -79.39 -4.88
N ALA A 5 8.02 -79.16 -3.57
CA ALA A 5 7.95 -77.84 -3.00
C ALA A 5 9.35 -77.28 -2.71
N PHE A 6 9.67 -76.07 -3.21
CA PHE A 6 10.86 -75.35 -2.80
C PHE A 6 10.47 -74.23 -1.83
N SER A 7 10.96 -74.40 -0.62
CA SER A 7 10.94 -73.40 0.45
C SER A 7 12.00 -72.34 0.19
N CYS A 8 11.61 -71.06 0.05
CA CYS A 8 12.51 -69.94 -0.04
C CYS A 8 12.59 -69.28 1.35
N ARG A 9 13.70 -69.45 2.05
CA ARG A 9 14.03 -68.76 3.30
C ARG A 9 14.45 -67.33 2.97
N SER A 10 13.70 -66.40 3.49
CA SER A 10 14.05 -64.97 3.44
C SER A 10 15.20 -64.69 4.41
N VAL A 11 16.33 -64.32 3.88
CA VAL A 11 17.44 -63.74 4.64
C VAL A 11 17.23 -62.22 4.70
N ALA A 12 16.97 -61.71 5.89
CA ALA A 12 16.91 -60.27 6.15
C ALA A 12 18.35 -59.71 6.15
N LEU A 13 18.72 -58.98 5.11
CA LEU A 13 19.90 -58.13 5.11
C LEU A 13 19.56 -56.80 5.77
N LEU A 14 20.09 -56.57 6.96
CA LEU A 14 20.18 -55.26 7.57
C LEU A 14 21.19 -54.42 6.73
N ALA A 15 20.66 -53.52 5.92
CA ALA A 15 21.48 -52.48 5.28
C ALA A 15 21.68 -51.34 6.27
N LEU A 16 22.88 -51.19 6.77
CA LEU A 16 23.36 -50.04 7.52
C LEU A 16 23.48 -48.87 6.56
N ALA A 17 22.48 -47.97 6.50
CA ALA A 17 22.55 -46.76 5.73
C ALA A 17 23.48 -45.78 6.46
N ALA A 18 24.71 -45.65 6.02
CA ALA A 18 25.61 -44.57 6.36
C ALA A 18 24.96 -43.26 5.82
N ALA A 19 24.63 -42.36 6.73
CA ALA A 19 24.17 -41.01 6.40
C ALA A 19 25.32 -40.23 5.77
N LEU A 20 25.47 -40.35 4.46
CA LEU A 20 26.17 -39.36 3.65
C LEU A 20 25.25 -38.16 3.56
N GLY A 21 25.63 -37.08 4.26
CA GLY A 21 25.02 -35.78 4.07
C GLY A 21 25.21 -35.33 2.62
N LEU A 22 24.22 -35.62 1.79
CA LEU A 22 24.09 -34.97 0.51
C LEU A 22 23.85 -33.47 0.79
N PRO A 23 24.66 -32.57 0.22
CA PRO A 23 24.35 -31.17 0.27
C PRO A 23 22.96 -31.01 -0.37
N THR A 24 22.03 -30.46 0.35
CA THR A 24 20.80 -29.92 -0.25
C THR A 24 21.26 -28.95 -1.32
N LEU A 25 21.11 -29.34 -2.59
CA LEU A 25 21.22 -28.44 -3.71
C LEU A 25 20.12 -27.38 -3.44
N HIS A 26 20.54 -26.23 -2.91
CA HIS A 26 19.75 -25.02 -3.01
C HIS A 26 19.56 -24.82 -4.51
N ALA A 27 18.32 -24.84 -4.95
CA ALA A 27 17.96 -24.39 -6.30
C ALA A 27 18.68 -23.05 -6.47
N GLY A 28 19.60 -22.96 -7.44
CA GLY A 28 20.48 -21.81 -7.55
C GLY A 28 19.61 -20.56 -7.68
N GLU A 29 19.81 -19.59 -6.79
CA GLU A 29 19.15 -18.29 -6.87
C GLU A 29 19.35 -17.76 -8.29
N GLN A 30 18.27 -17.60 -9.04
CA GLN A 30 18.33 -17.01 -10.37
C GLN A 30 18.61 -15.53 -10.23
N THR A 31 19.73 -15.07 -10.73
CA THR A 31 20.13 -13.66 -10.70
C THR A 31 20.10 -13.07 -12.11
N ALA A 32 19.79 -11.78 -12.19
CA ALA A 32 19.89 -10.97 -13.40
C ALA A 32 20.63 -9.68 -13.08
N GLU A 33 21.35 -9.15 -14.06
CA GLU A 33 22.12 -7.92 -13.91
C GLU A 33 21.54 -6.79 -14.75
N TYR A 34 21.49 -5.59 -14.16
CA TYR A 34 21.03 -4.38 -14.82
C TYR A 34 22.07 -3.28 -14.65
N SER A 35 22.28 -2.52 -15.70
CA SER A 35 23.06 -1.27 -15.63
C SER A 35 22.11 -0.09 -15.47
N LEU A 36 22.21 0.62 -14.34
CA LEU A 36 21.41 1.80 -14.05
C LEU A 36 22.28 3.04 -13.99
N GLU A 37 21.92 4.08 -14.72
CA GLU A 37 22.50 5.40 -14.55
C GLU A 37 21.88 6.06 -13.32
N LEU A 38 22.70 6.39 -12.32
CA LEU A 38 22.29 7.03 -11.07
C LEU A 38 23.17 8.26 -10.82
N SER A 39 22.53 9.29 -10.31
CA SER A 39 23.23 10.51 -9.84
C SER A 39 23.78 10.27 -8.43
N ASP A 40 25.01 10.70 -8.17
CA ASP A 40 25.54 10.66 -6.82
C ASP A 40 24.81 11.72 -5.96
N PRO A 41 24.16 11.31 -4.86
CA PRO A 41 23.43 12.27 -4.02
C PRO A 41 24.29 13.41 -3.45
N VAL A 42 25.57 13.17 -3.22
CA VAL A 42 26.50 14.17 -2.65
C VAL A 42 27.17 15.03 -3.70
N ALA A 43 27.07 14.64 -4.97
CA ALA A 43 27.63 15.37 -6.10
C ALA A 43 26.63 15.46 -7.27
N PRO A 44 25.43 16.06 -7.06
CA PRO A 44 24.34 16.04 -8.04
C PRO A 44 24.64 16.83 -9.32
N THR A 45 25.68 17.65 -9.33
CA THR A 45 26.13 18.39 -10.50
C THR A 45 26.99 17.56 -11.44
N LEU A 46 27.53 16.43 -10.99
CA LEU A 46 28.27 15.49 -11.83
C LEU A 46 27.29 14.70 -12.71
N PRO A 47 27.72 14.28 -13.91
CA PRO A 47 26.90 13.44 -14.75
C PRO A 47 26.59 12.09 -14.04
N PRO A 48 25.40 11.52 -14.26
CA PRO A 48 25.06 10.19 -13.75
C PRO A 48 26.10 9.15 -14.16
N ARG A 49 26.33 8.17 -13.28
CA ARG A 49 27.24 7.06 -13.54
C ARG A 49 26.47 5.76 -13.67
N ALA A 50 27.01 4.83 -14.47
CA ALA A 50 26.46 3.50 -14.58
C ALA A 50 26.80 2.66 -13.36
N TYR A 51 25.79 2.09 -12.71
CA TYR A 51 25.92 1.18 -11.57
C TYR A 51 25.32 -0.16 -11.93
N ARG A 52 25.99 -1.21 -11.47
CA ARG A 52 25.56 -2.60 -11.67
C ARG A 52 24.65 -3.03 -10.53
N VAL A 53 23.38 -3.25 -10.84
CA VAL A 53 22.36 -3.77 -9.91
C VAL A 53 22.15 -5.25 -10.17
N ILE A 54 22.18 -6.05 -9.12
CA ILE A 54 21.87 -7.48 -9.15
C ILE A 54 20.44 -7.68 -8.69
N GLN A 55 19.60 -8.27 -9.54
CA GLN A 55 18.27 -8.75 -9.17
C GLN A 55 18.37 -10.22 -8.78
N THR A 56 17.79 -10.59 -7.63
CA THR A 56 17.50 -11.99 -7.28
C THR A 56 16.05 -12.28 -7.61
N ARG A 57 15.79 -13.48 -8.12
CA ARG A 57 14.46 -13.96 -8.48
C ARG A 57 14.01 -15.06 -7.53
N ASP A 58 12.71 -15.17 -7.31
CA ASP A 58 12.10 -16.26 -6.57
C ASP A 58 12.03 -17.56 -7.41
N GLU A 59 11.47 -18.62 -6.82
CA GLU A 59 11.33 -19.94 -7.45
C GLU A 59 10.48 -19.89 -8.73
N ASP A 60 9.57 -18.92 -8.85
CA ASP A 60 8.73 -18.69 -10.04
C ASP A 60 9.45 -17.84 -11.11
N GLY A 61 10.70 -17.45 -10.87
CA GLY A 61 11.48 -16.57 -11.76
C GLY A 61 11.05 -15.10 -11.71
N LEU A 62 10.28 -14.68 -10.70
CA LEU A 62 9.79 -13.33 -10.53
C LEU A 62 10.75 -12.50 -9.65
N PRO A 63 10.79 -11.16 -9.78
CA PRO A 63 11.62 -10.31 -8.96
C PRO A 63 11.36 -10.53 -7.46
N ALA A 64 12.42 -10.80 -6.69
CA ALA A 64 12.38 -10.99 -5.24
C ALA A 64 13.12 -9.88 -4.51
N SER A 65 14.32 -9.54 -4.95
CA SER A 65 15.15 -8.50 -4.33
C SER A 65 16.14 -7.89 -5.31
N TYR A 66 16.72 -6.77 -4.90
CA TYR A 66 17.79 -6.09 -5.61
C TYR A 66 18.96 -5.80 -4.69
N ALA A 67 20.17 -5.81 -5.22
CA ALA A 67 21.39 -5.41 -4.52
C ALA A 67 22.24 -4.49 -5.39
N LEU A 68 22.81 -3.45 -4.77
CA LEU A 68 23.75 -2.54 -5.38
C LEU A 68 24.95 -2.35 -4.46
N THR A 69 26.16 -2.63 -4.98
CA THR A 69 27.40 -2.25 -4.33
C THR A 69 27.90 -0.94 -4.93
N PHE A 70 28.18 0.03 -4.07
CA PHE A 70 28.70 1.33 -4.48
C PHE A 70 29.69 1.88 -3.46
N THR A 71 30.53 2.81 -3.93
CA THR A 71 31.48 3.54 -3.11
C THR A 71 31.08 4.99 -3.04
N THR A 72 31.03 5.56 -1.84
CA THR A 72 30.62 6.94 -1.61
C THR A 72 31.40 7.58 -0.47
N HIS A 73 31.47 8.91 -0.48
CA HIS A 73 31.99 9.69 0.65
C HIS A 73 30.90 9.87 1.73
N VAL A 74 31.30 9.74 2.97
CA VAL A 74 30.41 9.83 4.14
C VAL A 74 30.76 10.98 5.09
N CYS A 75 31.62 11.90 4.66
CA CYS A 75 31.93 13.12 5.40
C CYS A 75 32.14 14.32 4.47
N VAL A 76 31.92 15.51 5.04
CA VAL A 76 31.85 16.78 4.30
C VAL A 76 33.22 17.30 3.87
N ASP A 77 34.26 16.96 4.64
CA ASP A 77 35.62 17.52 4.49
C ASP A 77 36.50 16.74 3.50
N GLU A 78 35.92 15.74 2.79
CA GLU A 78 36.61 14.84 1.86
C GLU A 78 37.84 14.13 2.45
N GLN A 79 38.10 14.31 3.75
CA GLN A 79 39.20 13.66 4.48
C GLN A 79 38.88 12.26 4.92
N CYS A 80 37.62 11.86 4.88
CA CYS A 80 37.23 10.49 5.15
C CYS A 80 37.60 9.57 3.98
N ARG A 81 37.95 8.36 4.32
CA ARG A 81 38.08 7.29 3.31
C ARG A 81 36.71 7.02 2.69
N GLU A 82 36.70 6.84 1.38
CA GLU A 82 35.56 6.29 0.70
C GLU A 82 35.12 4.99 1.36
N VAL A 83 33.81 4.81 1.53
CA VAL A 83 33.27 3.55 2.02
C VAL A 83 32.56 2.83 0.91
N THR A 84 32.85 1.54 0.77
CA THR A 84 32.12 0.66 -0.13
C THR A 84 31.05 -0.08 0.67
N VAL A 85 29.81 0.02 0.24
CA VAL A 85 28.67 -0.63 0.89
C VAL A 85 27.84 -1.38 -0.14
N THR A 86 27.09 -2.39 0.31
CA THR A 86 26.07 -3.04 -0.49
C THR A 86 24.70 -2.79 0.16
N MET A 87 23.81 -2.15 -0.56
CA MET A 87 22.41 -1.97 -0.15
C MET A 87 21.53 -2.98 -0.84
N HIS A 88 20.50 -3.43 -0.11
CA HIS A 88 19.51 -4.38 -0.57
C HIS A 88 18.12 -3.78 -0.49
N TRP A 89 17.31 -4.06 -1.51
CA TRP A 89 15.92 -3.67 -1.61
C TRP A 89 15.06 -4.88 -1.92
N ASP A 90 13.78 -4.83 -1.54
CA ASP A 90 12.80 -5.82 -2.01
C ASP A 90 12.49 -5.62 -3.52
N ALA A 91 11.61 -6.48 -4.03
CA ALA A 91 11.18 -6.42 -5.43
C ALA A 91 10.54 -5.08 -5.84
N LEU A 92 10.06 -4.30 -4.89
CA LEU A 92 9.38 -3.01 -5.11
C LEU A 92 10.29 -1.80 -4.80
N GLY A 93 11.59 -2.05 -4.57
CA GLY A 93 12.57 -1.00 -4.32
C GLY A 93 12.51 -0.42 -2.91
N TYR A 94 11.95 -1.14 -1.95
CA TYR A 94 11.96 -0.74 -0.55
C TYR A 94 13.21 -1.29 0.13
N TYR A 95 13.95 -0.40 0.81
CA TYR A 95 15.17 -0.75 1.52
C TYR A 95 14.93 -1.91 2.51
N GLN A 96 15.86 -2.87 2.51
CA GLN A 96 15.83 -4.05 3.36
C GLN A 96 16.98 -4.06 4.35
N ARG A 97 18.20 -3.87 3.89
CA ARG A 97 19.41 -3.97 4.71
C ARG A 97 20.63 -3.34 4.04
N LEU A 98 21.61 -3.02 4.86
CA LEU A 98 22.92 -2.49 4.47
C LEU A 98 24.01 -3.47 4.89
N GLU A 99 24.89 -3.83 3.96
CA GLU A 99 26.13 -4.54 4.24
C GLU A 99 27.33 -3.60 4.09
N TYR A 100 28.26 -3.73 4.99
CA TYR A 100 29.50 -2.94 5.01
C TYR A 100 30.68 -3.79 5.41
N PRO A 101 31.92 -3.56 4.86
CA PRO A 101 33.10 -4.30 5.21
C PRO A 101 33.52 -4.00 6.66
N ALA A 102 33.87 -5.02 7.42
CA ALA A 102 34.30 -4.87 8.82
C ALA A 102 35.56 -3.98 9.00
N ASN A 103 36.39 -3.89 7.96
CA ASN A 103 37.65 -3.12 7.98
C ASN A 103 37.48 -1.64 7.56
N THR A 104 36.30 -1.24 7.10
CA THR A 104 35.96 0.14 6.70
C THR A 104 34.63 0.56 7.32
N PRO A 105 34.56 0.78 8.65
CA PRO A 105 33.33 1.17 9.30
C PRO A 105 32.89 2.57 8.85
N LEU A 106 31.57 2.80 8.87
CA LEU A 106 31.03 4.16 8.80
C LEU A 106 31.53 4.99 9.97
N THR A 107 31.68 6.28 9.76
CA THR A 107 32.24 7.18 10.79
C THR A 107 31.33 8.34 11.10
N LYS A 108 31.39 8.81 12.34
CA LYS A 108 30.83 10.06 12.86
C LYS A 108 31.80 11.21 12.65
N LYS A 109 31.43 12.41 13.09
CA LYS A 109 32.36 13.57 13.19
C LYS A 109 33.67 13.15 13.85
N LYS A 110 34.78 13.75 13.43
CA LYS A 110 36.14 13.46 13.89
C LYS A 110 36.57 12.00 13.65
N HIS A 111 36.02 11.37 12.60
CA HIS A 111 36.35 10.01 12.18
C HIS A 111 36.14 8.91 13.24
N VAL A 112 35.25 9.15 14.22
CA VAL A 112 34.88 8.14 15.23
C VAL A 112 34.07 7.04 14.56
N PRO A 113 34.50 5.76 14.62
CA PRO A 113 33.79 4.65 14.03
C PRO A 113 32.36 4.49 14.61
N PHE A 114 31.42 4.06 13.78
CA PHE A 114 30.10 3.63 14.23
C PHE A 114 30.19 2.45 15.17
N ARG A 115 29.35 2.49 16.20
CA ARG A 115 29.10 1.37 17.12
C ARG A 115 27.90 0.56 16.62
N PRO A 116 27.66 -0.64 17.14
CA PRO A 116 26.49 -1.45 16.77
C PRO A 116 25.16 -0.72 16.89
N GLU A 117 25.02 0.14 17.93
CA GLU A 117 23.80 0.96 18.17
C GLU A 117 23.61 2.01 17.07
N ASP A 118 24.69 2.58 16.56
CA ASP A 118 24.67 3.55 15.48
C ASP A 118 24.19 2.92 14.16
N TYR A 119 24.64 1.69 13.88
CA TYR A 119 24.17 0.92 12.71
C TYR A 119 22.70 0.55 12.86
N ALA A 120 22.25 0.12 14.03
CA ALA A 120 20.85 -0.20 14.28
C ALA A 120 19.97 1.06 14.11
N LYS A 121 20.44 2.22 14.56
CA LYS A 121 19.74 3.50 14.35
C LYS A 121 19.73 3.89 12.88
N LEU A 122 20.85 3.73 12.17
CA LEU A 122 20.94 4.00 10.73
C LEU A 122 19.95 3.11 9.96
N ASP A 123 19.89 1.82 10.26
CA ASP A 123 18.96 0.90 9.60
C ASP A 123 17.50 1.33 9.76
N GLN A 124 17.08 1.77 10.95
CA GLN A 124 15.77 2.34 11.19
C GLN A 124 15.52 3.61 10.34
N ILE A 125 16.52 4.48 10.25
CA ILE A 125 16.45 5.70 9.43
C ILE A 125 16.27 5.36 7.94
N LEU A 126 16.98 4.34 7.43
CA LEU A 126 16.91 3.93 6.03
C LEU A 126 15.56 3.26 5.69
N GLN A 127 14.90 2.64 6.66
CA GLN A 127 13.56 2.07 6.50
C GLN A 127 12.46 3.14 6.46
N ASP A 128 12.70 4.31 7.07
CA ASP A 128 11.75 5.42 7.08
C ASP A 128 11.84 6.24 5.78
N ARG A 129 10.93 5.97 4.84
CA ARG A 129 10.86 6.67 3.55
C ARG A 129 10.28 8.08 3.65
N ASP A 130 9.48 8.34 4.68
CA ASP A 130 8.83 9.62 4.91
C ASP A 130 9.70 10.54 5.77
N SER A 131 10.95 10.13 6.01
CA SER A 131 11.93 10.90 6.76
C SER A 131 12.11 12.30 6.17
N ILE A 132 12.26 13.27 7.09
CA ILE A 132 12.57 14.65 6.72
C ILE A 132 13.85 14.77 5.87
N LEU A 133 14.74 13.78 5.90
CA LEU A 133 15.93 13.69 5.05
C LEU A 133 15.63 13.76 3.55
N GLY A 134 14.41 13.35 3.16
CA GLY A 134 13.91 13.44 1.80
C GLY A 134 13.70 14.87 1.29
N SER A 135 13.32 15.77 2.17
CA SER A 135 12.99 17.15 1.84
C SER A 135 14.12 18.14 2.14
N GLN A 136 15.10 17.75 2.95
CA GLN A 136 16.19 18.65 3.35
C GLN A 136 17.37 18.56 2.36
N PRO A 137 17.96 19.69 1.96
CA PRO A 137 19.16 19.71 1.16
C PRO A 137 20.39 19.35 2.00
N LEU A 138 21.49 18.94 1.33
CA LEU A 138 22.73 18.49 1.96
C LEU A 138 23.34 19.54 2.89
N GLU A 139 23.24 20.80 2.54
CA GLU A 139 23.82 21.95 3.25
C GLU A 139 23.30 22.08 4.68
N VAL A 140 22.11 21.57 4.98
CA VAL A 140 21.55 21.53 6.34
C VAL A 140 22.36 20.61 7.25
N PHE A 141 23.03 19.61 6.68
CA PHE A 141 23.78 18.57 7.40
C PHE A 141 25.30 18.74 7.32
N GLY A 142 25.74 19.68 6.48
CA GLY A 142 27.17 20.04 6.31
C GLY A 142 27.68 21.03 7.36
N PRO A 143 29.00 21.32 7.38
CA PRO A 143 29.51 22.45 8.12
C PRO A 143 28.89 23.73 7.55
N PRO A 144 28.65 24.76 8.38
CA PRO A 144 28.18 26.03 7.87
C PRO A 144 29.17 26.53 6.82
N VAL A 145 28.68 26.70 5.57
CA VAL A 145 29.45 27.33 4.51
C VAL A 145 29.86 28.71 5.02
N PRO A 146 31.16 29.08 5.06
CA PRO A 146 31.54 30.42 5.40
C PRO A 146 30.74 31.39 4.52
N PRO A 147 30.19 32.49 5.07
CA PRO A 147 29.44 33.42 4.28
C PRO A 147 30.37 33.97 3.18
N GLN A 148 30.25 33.47 1.98
CA GLN A 148 30.76 34.14 0.81
C GLN A 148 29.98 35.44 0.74
N VAL A 149 30.70 36.55 0.81
CA VAL A 149 30.14 37.91 0.71
C VAL A 149 29.56 38.05 -0.70
N LEU A 150 28.35 37.59 -0.88
CA LEU A 150 27.49 37.99 -1.98
C LEU A 150 26.76 39.27 -1.57
N PRO A 151 26.71 40.30 -2.41
CA PRO A 151 25.95 41.51 -2.10
C PRO A 151 24.48 41.08 -1.87
N ALA A 152 23.96 41.44 -0.70
CA ALA A 152 22.61 41.12 -0.27
C ALA A 152 21.58 41.59 -1.31
N PRO A 153 20.71 40.71 -1.86
CA PRO A 153 19.43 41.16 -2.31
C PRO A 153 18.60 41.50 -1.05
N GLU A 154 17.89 42.62 -1.08
CA GLU A 154 16.84 42.90 -0.10
C GLU A 154 15.84 41.75 -0.07
N VAL A 155 16.02 40.86 0.90
CA VAL A 155 15.08 39.76 1.11
C VAL A 155 14.13 40.19 2.22
N ALA A 156 12.86 40.33 1.85
CA ALA A 156 11.79 40.37 2.83
C ALA A 156 11.99 39.26 3.83
N GLU A 157 11.89 39.58 5.12
CA GLU A 157 11.94 38.63 6.23
C GLU A 157 10.95 37.50 5.98
N VAL A 158 11.46 36.33 5.57
CA VAL A 158 10.70 35.08 5.61
C VAL A 158 10.86 34.52 7.00
N ASP A 159 9.94 34.91 7.86
CA ASP A 159 9.73 34.38 9.21
C ASP A 159 9.23 32.92 9.04
N GLY A 160 10.13 31.93 9.06
CA GLY A 160 9.76 30.55 8.72
C GLY A 160 10.63 29.44 9.29
N TRP A 161 11.51 29.70 10.24
CA TRP A 161 12.16 28.64 11.00
C TRP A 161 11.31 28.27 12.22
N SER A 162 10.40 27.28 12.07
CA SER A 162 9.70 26.74 13.22
C SER A 162 10.71 26.06 14.17
N GLY A 163 10.64 26.33 15.47
CA GLY A 163 11.54 25.76 16.47
C GLY A 163 11.49 24.23 16.63
N ALA A 164 10.65 23.54 15.89
CA ALA A 164 10.57 22.07 15.80
C ALA A 164 11.67 21.45 14.91
N THR A 165 12.23 22.19 13.97
CA THR A 165 13.21 21.69 12.99
C THR A 165 14.48 21.10 13.60
N PRO A 166 15.14 21.69 14.63
CA PRO A 166 16.35 21.12 15.20
C PRO A 166 16.14 19.77 15.89
N GLN A 167 15.00 19.56 16.53
CA GLN A 167 14.71 18.31 17.23
C GLN A 167 14.37 17.20 16.25
N ALA A 168 13.50 17.47 15.28
CA ALA A 168 13.13 16.50 14.23
C ALA A 168 14.33 16.05 13.41
N VAL A 169 15.26 16.97 13.09
CA VAL A 169 16.51 16.62 12.41
C VAL A 169 17.39 15.72 13.27
N LYS A 170 17.52 16.01 14.57
CA LYS A 170 18.31 15.16 15.49
C LYS A 170 17.75 13.75 15.61
N GLU A 171 16.44 13.61 15.62
CA GLU A 171 15.77 12.29 15.67
C GLU A 171 15.93 11.50 14.37
N ALA A 172 16.00 12.20 13.24
CA ALA A 172 16.12 11.61 11.90
C ALA A 172 17.56 11.23 11.52
N VAL A 173 18.56 11.44 12.37
CA VAL A 173 19.96 11.13 12.06
C VAL A 173 20.61 10.32 13.19
N VAL A 174 21.72 9.66 12.85
CA VAL A 174 22.63 9.11 13.87
C VAL A 174 23.39 10.28 14.51
N GLU A 175 23.54 10.27 15.83
CA GLU A 175 24.25 11.31 16.58
C GLU A 175 25.67 11.52 16.03
N ASP A 176 26.05 12.77 15.77
CA ASP A 176 27.30 13.18 15.14
C ASP A 176 27.60 12.60 13.75
N ALA A 177 26.57 12.06 13.07
CA ALA A 177 26.70 11.47 11.74
C ALA A 177 25.57 11.91 10.78
N ALA A 178 25.12 13.15 10.88
CA ALA A 178 24.01 13.68 10.10
C ALA A 178 24.27 13.58 8.58
N TYR A 179 25.47 13.93 8.12
CA TYR A 179 25.86 13.81 6.72
C TYR A 179 25.83 12.36 6.24
N THR A 180 26.40 11.43 7.01
CA THR A 180 26.38 9.99 6.70
C THR A 180 24.94 9.49 6.61
N SER A 181 24.09 9.87 7.58
CA SER A 181 22.67 9.46 7.61
C SER A 181 21.92 9.98 6.37
N TRP A 182 22.13 11.24 6.00
CA TRP A 182 21.51 11.83 4.82
C TRP A 182 21.97 11.15 3.53
N THR A 183 23.28 10.97 3.35
CA THR A 183 23.86 10.32 2.16
C THR A 183 23.33 8.90 1.98
N MET A 184 23.37 8.08 3.05
CA MET A 184 22.88 6.72 2.99
C MET A 184 21.37 6.66 2.75
N TRP A 185 20.60 7.57 3.38
CA TRP A 185 19.16 7.66 3.13
C TRP A 185 18.83 8.00 1.67
N ARG A 186 19.58 8.93 1.07
CA ARG A 186 19.40 9.30 -0.35
C ARG A 186 19.73 8.15 -1.29
N TRP A 187 20.75 7.35 -0.99
CA TRP A 187 21.03 6.13 -1.73
C TRP A 187 19.91 5.09 -1.54
N ALA A 188 19.40 4.92 -0.33
CA ALA A 188 18.36 3.93 -0.04
C ALA A 188 16.99 4.28 -0.62
N ASN A 189 16.59 5.56 -0.56
CA ASN A 189 15.22 6.01 -0.84
C ASN A 189 15.10 7.03 -1.99
N GLY A 190 16.18 7.35 -2.65
CA GLY A 190 16.22 8.36 -3.71
C GLY A 190 15.82 7.83 -5.09
N GLU A 191 16.57 8.24 -6.10
CA GLU A 191 16.31 7.93 -7.52
C GLU A 191 16.25 6.43 -7.80
N ILE A 192 17.06 5.63 -7.12
CA ILE A 192 17.16 4.19 -7.32
C ILE A 192 15.83 3.47 -7.18
N VAL A 193 14.98 3.87 -6.21
CA VAL A 193 13.69 3.22 -5.95
C VAL A 193 12.83 3.20 -7.21
N ARG A 194 12.69 4.34 -7.88
CA ARG A 194 11.92 4.44 -9.13
C ARG A 194 12.49 3.60 -10.25
N LYS A 195 13.83 3.50 -10.32
CA LYS A 195 14.53 2.67 -11.33
C LYS A 195 14.26 1.18 -11.08
N LEU A 196 14.35 0.72 -9.82
CA LEU A 196 14.06 -0.66 -9.43
C LEU A 196 12.59 -1.03 -9.68
N GLN A 197 11.67 -0.15 -9.31
CA GLN A 197 10.23 -0.31 -9.62
C GLN A 197 10.00 -0.40 -11.12
N GLY A 198 10.72 0.37 -11.92
CA GLY A 198 10.66 0.31 -13.38
C GLY A 198 11.11 -1.05 -13.93
N ILE A 199 12.16 -1.65 -13.38
CA ILE A 199 12.62 -3.00 -13.75
C ILE A 199 11.55 -4.04 -13.38
N THR A 200 11.02 -4.00 -12.16
CA THR A 200 9.95 -4.90 -11.72
C THR A 200 8.69 -4.75 -12.56
N ALA A 201 8.29 -3.53 -12.87
CA ALA A 201 7.10 -3.25 -13.68
C ALA A 201 7.18 -3.88 -15.08
N GLN A 202 8.36 -3.90 -15.70
CA GLN A 202 8.57 -4.55 -17.01
C GLN A 202 8.46 -6.08 -16.96
N GLN A 203 8.55 -6.67 -15.79
CA GLN A 203 8.49 -8.12 -15.54
C GLN A 203 7.15 -8.57 -14.93
N CYS A 204 6.22 -7.63 -14.71
CA CYS A 204 4.92 -7.96 -14.15
C CYS A 204 4.11 -8.83 -15.10
N THR A 205 3.87 -10.08 -14.70
CA THR A 205 2.91 -10.97 -15.32
C THR A 205 1.54 -10.83 -14.63
N PRO A 206 0.42 -11.22 -15.27
CA PRO A 206 -0.87 -11.25 -14.60
C PRO A 206 -0.86 -12.06 -13.31
N GLY A 207 -0.21 -13.23 -13.27
CA GLY A 207 -0.09 -14.04 -12.07
C GLY A 207 0.67 -13.33 -10.95
N TYR A 208 1.72 -12.57 -11.28
CA TYR A 208 2.45 -11.77 -10.29
C TYR A 208 1.58 -10.65 -9.72
N LEU A 209 0.83 -9.94 -10.56
CA LEU A 209 -0.09 -8.88 -10.12
C LEU A 209 -1.20 -9.43 -9.23
N HIS A 210 -1.78 -10.60 -9.55
CA HIS A 210 -2.74 -11.28 -8.66
C HIS A 210 -2.13 -11.56 -7.28
N ARG A 211 -0.89 -12.07 -7.24
CA ARG A 211 -0.17 -12.33 -5.98
C ARG A 211 0.08 -11.05 -5.17
N LEU A 212 0.50 -9.97 -5.82
CA LEU A 212 0.74 -8.67 -5.16
C LEU A 212 -0.55 -8.04 -4.63
N LEU A 213 -1.67 -8.12 -5.37
CA LEU A 213 -2.99 -7.63 -4.93
C LEU A 213 -3.52 -8.39 -3.70
N GLN A 214 -3.06 -9.63 -3.49
CA GLN A 214 -3.44 -10.46 -2.35
C GLN A 214 -2.46 -10.35 -1.18
N SER A 215 -1.41 -9.56 -1.32
CA SER A 215 -0.40 -9.36 -0.29
C SER A 215 -0.97 -8.60 0.92
N ALA A 216 -0.47 -8.95 2.12
CA ALA A 216 -0.69 -8.15 3.31
C ALA A 216 0.16 -6.86 3.33
N ASP A 217 1.18 -6.77 2.48
CA ASP A 217 1.98 -5.56 2.32
C ASP A 217 1.21 -4.52 1.49
N ARG A 218 0.79 -3.45 2.16
CA ARG A 218 0.12 -2.31 1.53
C ARG A 218 0.85 -1.80 0.29
N ARG A 219 2.18 -1.74 0.33
CA ARG A 219 3.02 -1.22 -0.75
C ARG A 219 2.93 -2.08 -2.02
N ALA A 220 2.78 -3.41 -1.84
CA ALA A 220 2.57 -4.33 -2.95
C ALA A 220 1.20 -4.09 -3.62
N VAL A 221 0.19 -3.83 -2.81
CA VAL A 221 -1.16 -3.49 -3.28
C VAL A 221 -1.16 -2.15 -4.03
N ASP A 222 -0.54 -1.10 -3.46
CA ASP A 222 -0.40 0.21 -4.09
C ASP A 222 0.29 0.11 -5.46
N PHE A 223 1.43 -0.57 -5.51
CA PHE A 223 2.16 -0.80 -6.76
C PHE A 223 1.28 -1.49 -7.80
N SER A 224 0.56 -2.54 -7.39
CA SER A 224 -0.29 -3.32 -8.31
C SER A 224 -1.45 -2.50 -8.84
N LEU A 225 -2.17 -1.75 -8.00
CA LEU A 225 -3.28 -0.90 -8.43
C LEU A 225 -2.81 0.17 -9.41
N GLN A 226 -1.68 0.82 -9.13
CA GLN A 226 -1.11 1.83 -10.02
C GLN A 226 -0.65 1.20 -11.35
N HIS A 227 -0.04 0.01 -11.30
CA HIS A 227 0.37 -0.73 -12.49
C HIS A 227 -0.82 -1.14 -13.35
N LEU A 228 -1.89 -1.67 -12.74
CA LEU A 228 -3.13 -2.03 -13.43
C LEU A 228 -3.78 -0.83 -14.12
N LEU A 229 -3.91 0.29 -13.42
CA LEU A 229 -4.50 1.51 -13.98
C LEU A 229 -3.71 2.05 -15.18
N ARG A 230 -2.42 1.80 -15.24
CA ARG A 230 -1.54 2.26 -16.32
C ARG A 230 -1.47 1.29 -17.50
N HIS A 231 -1.38 -0.02 -17.24
CA HIS A 231 -1.04 -1.03 -18.25
C HIS A 231 -2.20 -1.98 -18.57
N TYR A 232 -3.15 -2.18 -17.65
CA TYR A 232 -4.29 -3.11 -17.80
C TYR A 232 -5.62 -2.45 -17.38
N PRO A 233 -5.90 -1.17 -17.78
CA PRO A 233 -7.01 -0.39 -17.22
C PRO A 233 -8.40 -0.96 -17.50
N THR A 234 -8.54 -1.84 -18.51
CA THR A 234 -9.81 -2.42 -18.94
C THR A 234 -9.83 -3.96 -18.82
N ASP A 235 -8.84 -4.54 -18.14
CA ASP A 235 -8.74 -5.99 -18.02
C ASP A 235 -9.55 -6.50 -16.82
N GLU A 236 -10.72 -7.07 -17.12
CA GLU A 236 -11.67 -7.52 -16.11
C GLU A 236 -11.18 -8.71 -15.27
N GLN A 237 -10.12 -9.43 -15.69
CA GLN A 237 -9.60 -10.56 -14.92
C GLN A 237 -9.20 -10.18 -13.48
N PHE A 238 -8.75 -8.95 -13.27
CA PHE A 238 -8.35 -8.45 -11.96
C PHE A 238 -9.50 -7.92 -11.10
N ALA A 239 -10.72 -7.83 -11.63
CA ALA A 239 -11.83 -7.19 -10.94
C ALA A 239 -12.20 -7.84 -9.61
N ALA A 240 -11.98 -9.15 -9.45
CA ALA A 240 -12.25 -9.86 -8.20
C ALA A 240 -11.25 -9.49 -7.09
N ASP A 241 -9.95 -9.43 -7.41
CA ASP A 241 -8.93 -9.05 -6.44
C ASP A 241 -9.02 -7.57 -6.08
N VAL A 242 -9.28 -6.71 -7.08
CA VAL A 242 -9.47 -5.27 -6.82
C VAL A 242 -10.72 -5.00 -5.98
N ALA A 243 -11.80 -5.78 -6.14
CA ALA A 243 -12.97 -5.68 -5.27
C ALA A 243 -12.64 -6.09 -3.81
N ARG A 244 -11.76 -7.07 -3.61
CA ARG A 244 -11.27 -7.42 -2.28
C ARG A 244 -10.44 -6.29 -1.66
N VAL A 245 -9.56 -5.65 -2.44
CA VAL A 245 -8.82 -4.47 -2.01
C VAL A 245 -9.77 -3.32 -1.65
N LEU A 246 -10.82 -3.11 -2.43
CA LEU A 246 -11.88 -2.14 -2.13
C LEU A 246 -12.50 -2.37 -0.74
N GLU A 247 -12.74 -3.64 -0.36
CA GLU A 247 -13.38 -4.00 0.92
C GLU A 247 -12.45 -3.82 2.13
N THR A 248 -11.15 -3.98 1.98
CA THR A 248 -10.17 -4.05 3.09
C THR A 248 -9.19 -2.89 3.13
N GLY A 249 -9.11 -2.10 2.06
CA GLY A 249 -8.15 -1.03 1.90
C GLY A 249 -8.53 0.26 2.64
N ASP A 250 -7.59 1.19 2.65
CA ASP A 250 -7.82 2.54 3.12
C ASP A 250 -8.42 3.44 2.03
N ARG A 251 -8.49 4.74 2.32
CA ARG A 251 -9.09 5.73 1.41
C ARG A 251 -8.48 5.72 0.01
N GLU A 252 -7.15 5.62 -0.09
CA GLU A 252 -6.44 5.63 -1.37
C GLU A 252 -6.70 4.35 -2.16
N HIS A 253 -6.62 3.20 -1.52
CA HIS A 253 -6.97 1.91 -2.11
C HIS A 253 -8.40 1.90 -2.64
N VAL A 254 -9.36 2.40 -1.85
CA VAL A 254 -10.76 2.50 -2.27
C VAL A 254 -10.90 3.38 -3.52
N ALA A 255 -10.24 4.54 -3.55
CA ALA A 255 -10.30 5.44 -4.70
C ALA A 255 -9.72 4.81 -5.97
N LEU A 256 -8.53 4.20 -5.88
CA LEU A 256 -7.87 3.51 -7.00
C LEU A 256 -8.68 2.29 -7.47
N SER A 257 -9.24 1.53 -6.53
CA SER A 257 -10.09 0.37 -6.84
C SER A 257 -11.37 0.77 -7.58
N LEU A 258 -12.05 1.81 -7.12
CA LEU A 258 -13.23 2.35 -7.82
C LEU A 258 -12.88 2.81 -9.24
N GLN A 259 -11.75 3.50 -9.39
CA GLN A 259 -11.27 3.97 -10.69
C GLN A 259 -10.97 2.79 -11.64
N PHE A 260 -10.32 1.74 -11.15
CA PHE A 260 -10.03 0.55 -11.94
C PHE A 260 -11.32 -0.20 -12.31
N LEU A 261 -12.17 -0.52 -11.33
CA LEU A 261 -13.42 -1.25 -11.55
C LEU A 261 -14.34 -0.53 -12.54
N HIS A 262 -14.38 0.82 -12.46
CA HIS A 262 -15.14 1.63 -13.42
C HIS A 262 -14.66 1.44 -14.86
N ARG A 263 -13.36 1.28 -15.09
CA ARG A 263 -12.78 1.09 -16.43
C ARG A 263 -12.82 -0.35 -16.89
N ALA A 264 -12.57 -1.30 -15.97
CA ALA A 264 -12.41 -2.71 -16.30
C ALA A 264 -13.74 -3.44 -16.48
N VAL A 265 -14.78 -3.10 -15.70
CA VAL A 265 -16.09 -3.75 -15.76
C VAL A 265 -17.01 -2.98 -16.71
N ALA A 266 -17.17 -3.48 -17.94
CA ALA A 266 -17.99 -2.82 -18.94
C ALA A 266 -19.50 -2.89 -18.64
N ASP A 267 -19.97 -4.01 -18.07
CA ASP A 267 -21.35 -4.18 -17.62
C ASP A 267 -21.61 -3.37 -16.35
N ARG A 268 -22.28 -2.23 -16.50
CA ARG A 268 -22.59 -1.31 -15.40
C ARG A 268 -23.48 -1.90 -14.33
N ARG A 269 -24.44 -2.75 -14.70
CA ARG A 269 -25.30 -3.44 -13.75
C ARG A 269 -24.47 -4.38 -12.86
N ARG A 270 -23.61 -5.18 -13.47
CA ARG A 270 -22.70 -6.09 -12.74
C ARG A 270 -21.71 -5.34 -11.85
N LEU A 271 -21.21 -4.19 -12.32
CA LEU A 271 -20.36 -3.30 -11.51
C LEU A 271 -21.14 -2.80 -10.29
N HIS A 272 -22.33 -2.23 -10.48
CA HIS A 272 -23.13 -1.68 -9.38
C HIS A 272 -23.48 -2.77 -8.36
N GLN A 273 -23.91 -3.94 -8.79
CA GLN A 273 -24.18 -5.07 -7.91
C GLN A 273 -22.96 -5.42 -7.06
N ARG A 274 -21.78 -5.53 -7.66
CA ARG A 274 -20.52 -5.81 -6.94
C ARG A 274 -20.19 -4.71 -5.91
N LEU A 275 -20.37 -3.45 -6.28
CA LEU A 275 -20.14 -2.32 -5.36
C LEU A 275 -21.13 -2.34 -4.17
N ILE A 276 -22.38 -2.73 -4.38
CA ILE A 276 -23.38 -2.86 -3.32
C ILE A 276 -23.02 -4.02 -2.37
N GLU A 277 -22.57 -5.15 -2.90
CA GLU A 277 -22.08 -6.26 -2.11
C GLU A 277 -20.87 -5.86 -1.26
N SER A 278 -19.92 -5.13 -1.83
CA SER A 278 -18.77 -4.61 -1.11
C SER A 278 -19.14 -3.58 -0.06
N TYR A 279 -20.13 -2.71 -0.34
CA TYR A 279 -20.58 -1.67 0.59
C TYR A 279 -20.97 -2.21 1.98
N GLY A 280 -21.66 -3.35 2.03
CA GLY A 280 -22.07 -3.99 3.28
C GLY A 280 -20.90 -4.60 4.08
N ARG A 281 -19.75 -4.86 3.43
CA ARG A 281 -18.58 -5.51 4.03
C ARG A 281 -17.49 -4.52 4.44
N MET A 282 -17.53 -3.30 3.89
CA MET A 282 -16.52 -2.28 4.14
C MET A 282 -16.67 -1.64 5.53
N PRO A 283 -15.55 -1.15 6.10
CA PRO A 283 -15.61 -0.23 7.24
C PRO A 283 -16.48 0.99 6.93
N SER A 284 -17.33 1.40 7.89
CA SER A 284 -18.24 2.56 7.74
C SER A 284 -17.51 3.88 7.40
N THR A 285 -16.22 3.97 7.69
CA THR A 285 -15.37 5.12 7.37
C THR A 285 -15.22 5.35 5.85
N TYR A 286 -15.14 4.28 5.06
CA TYR A 286 -14.84 4.38 3.62
C TYR A 286 -16.01 3.99 2.72
N SER A 287 -17.00 3.26 3.24
CA SER A 287 -18.19 2.88 2.46
C SER A 287 -18.93 4.07 1.82
N PRO A 288 -18.97 5.30 2.40
CA PRO A 288 -19.58 6.45 1.74
C PRO A 288 -19.01 6.74 0.35
N MET A 289 -17.75 6.39 0.08
CA MET A 289 -17.11 6.60 -1.22
C MET A 289 -17.80 5.81 -2.36
N ILE A 290 -18.37 4.64 -2.05
CA ILE A 290 -19.18 3.88 -3.02
C ILE A 290 -20.46 4.64 -3.34
N LEU A 291 -21.14 5.20 -2.33
CA LEU A 291 -22.35 5.99 -2.56
C LEU A 291 -22.07 7.28 -3.31
N ASP A 292 -20.95 7.93 -3.02
CA ASP A 292 -20.50 9.10 -3.78
C ASP A 292 -20.27 8.73 -5.25
N TYR A 293 -19.60 7.61 -5.50
CA TYR A 293 -19.40 7.09 -6.84
C TYR A 293 -20.75 6.81 -7.55
N LEU A 294 -21.68 6.09 -6.90
CA LEU A 294 -23.00 5.77 -7.46
C LEU A 294 -23.83 7.05 -7.68
N SER A 295 -23.77 7.99 -6.75
CA SER A 295 -24.48 9.27 -6.85
C SER A 295 -24.01 10.13 -8.02
N ALA A 296 -22.72 10.05 -8.36
CA ALA A 296 -22.11 10.77 -9.46
C ALA A 296 -22.44 10.17 -10.84
N GLN A 297 -23.03 8.97 -10.92
CA GLN A 297 -23.43 8.40 -12.20
C GLN A 297 -24.61 9.20 -12.78
N PRO A 298 -24.56 9.62 -14.06
CA PRO A 298 -25.65 10.37 -14.70
C PRO A 298 -26.96 9.61 -14.64
N GLU A 299 -26.89 8.33 -14.97
CA GLU A 299 -28.03 7.41 -14.94
C GLU A 299 -27.71 6.27 -13.96
N LEU A 300 -28.53 6.13 -12.94
CA LEU A 300 -28.45 5.03 -11.99
C LEU A 300 -29.71 4.15 -12.20
N PRO A 301 -29.54 2.88 -12.62
CA PRO A 301 -30.69 2.02 -12.88
C PRO A 301 -31.58 1.83 -11.66
N ALA A 302 -32.89 1.72 -11.88
CA ALA A 302 -33.87 1.48 -10.82
C ALA A 302 -33.50 0.23 -9.98
N GLU A 303 -33.07 -0.83 -10.65
CA GLU A 303 -32.62 -2.06 -9.99
C GLU A 303 -31.48 -1.83 -9.00
N THR A 304 -30.52 -0.96 -9.32
CA THR A 304 -29.41 -0.61 -8.42
C THR A 304 -29.93 0.07 -7.14
N LEU A 305 -30.92 0.96 -7.26
CA LEU A 305 -31.54 1.66 -6.13
C LEU A 305 -32.37 0.68 -5.27
N GLU A 306 -33.03 -0.28 -5.91
CA GLU A 306 -33.76 -1.34 -5.21
C GLU A 306 -32.82 -2.30 -4.47
N GLU A 307 -31.68 -2.70 -5.09
CA GLU A 307 -30.66 -3.53 -4.45
C GLU A 307 -30.04 -2.82 -3.24
N LEU A 308 -29.72 -1.50 -3.34
CA LEU A 308 -29.27 -0.69 -2.21
C LEU A 308 -30.31 -0.68 -1.07
N SER A 309 -31.59 -0.60 -1.39
CA SER A 309 -32.64 -0.63 -0.38
C SER A 309 -32.71 -2.00 0.33
N GLY A 310 -32.38 -3.08 -0.36
CA GLY A 310 -32.42 -4.44 0.16
C GLY A 310 -31.41 -4.73 1.28
N ILE A 311 -30.33 -3.95 1.38
CA ILE A 311 -29.31 -4.12 2.42
C ILE A 311 -29.52 -3.22 3.65
N LEU A 312 -30.49 -2.31 3.63
CA LEU A 312 -30.71 -1.30 4.66
C LEU A 312 -30.82 -1.85 6.09
N GLN A 313 -31.46 -3.01 6.27
CA GLN A 313 -31.66 -3.60 7.61
C GLN A 313 -30.38 -4.10 8.28
N GLN A 314 -29.31 -4.28 7.52
CA GLN A 314 -28.02 -4.79 8.00
C GLN A 314 -27.02 -3.66 8.31
N LEU A 315 -27.38 -2.40 8.03
CA LEU A 315 -26.49 -1.29 8.04
C LEU A 315 -26.67 -0.42 9.31
N PRO A 316 -25.58 0.21 9.80
CA PRO A 316 -25.66 1.19 10.88
C PRO A 316 -26.30 2.48 10.39
N TYR A 317 -26.80 3.30 11.35
CA TYR A 317 -27.56 4.52 11.11
C TYR A 317 -26.97 5.42 10.01
N PHE A 318 -25.67 5.68 10.07
CA PHE A 318 -25.04 6.61 9.12
C PHE A 318 -25.15 6.13 7.67
N GLN A 319 -24.94 4.85 7.43
CA GLN A 319 -25.05 4.27 6.10
C GLN A 319 -26.52 4.23 5.61
N VAL A 320 -27.46 3.88 6.49
CA VAL A 320 -28.89 3.97 6.21
C VAL A 320 -29.27 5.39 5.82
N HIS A 321 -28.82 6.40 6.59
CA HIS A 321 -29.08 7.81 6.30
C HIS A 321 -28.60 8.21 4.91
N LEU A 322 -27.39 7.81 4.52
CA LEU A 322 -26.82 8.15 3.20
C LEU A 322 -27.59 7.49 2.04
N ILE A 323 -28.01 6.23 2.18
CA ILE A 323 -28.80 5.56 1.15
C ILE A 323 -30.16 6.21 1.01
N LEU A 324 -30.87 6.48 2.12
CA LEU A 324 -32.17 7.16 2.07
C LEU A 324 -32.04 8.58 1.49
N ARG A 325 -30.94 9.28 1.74
CA ARG A 325 -30.63 10.56 1.11
C ARG A 325 -30.44 10.44 -0.40
N LEU A 326 -29.77 9.38 -0.86
CA LEU A 326 -29.61 9.11 -2.29
C LEU A 326 -30.97 8.85 -2.96
N LEU A 327 -31.83 8.00 -2.34
CA LEU A 327 -33.19 7.73 -2.83
C LEU A 327 -34.03 9.01 -2.88
N ASP A 328 -33.98 9.87 -1.85
CA ASP A 328 -34.63 11.19 -1.81
C ASP A 328 -34.15 12.09 -2.97
N ALA A 329 -32.83 12.18 -3.17
CA ALA A 329 -32.22 13.01 -4.21
C ALA A 329 -32.56 12.55 -5.64
N ARG A 330 -32.74 11.24 -5.84
CA ARG A 330 -33.15 10.66 -7.13
C ARG A 330 -34.68 10.65 -7.31
N THR A 331 -35.43 11.08 -6.29
CA THR A 331 -36.90 11.02 -6.28
C THR A 331 -37.40 9.61 -6.65
N PHE A 332 -36.68 8.60 -6.16
CA PHE A 332 -36.94 7.21 -6.50
C PHE A 332 -37.67 6.48 -5.36
N PHE A 333 -38.82 5.90 -5.70
CA PHE A 333 -39.60 5.11 -4.78
C PHE A 333 -40.34 4.02 -5.55
N SER A 334 -40.17 2.75 -5.11
CA SER A 334 -40.82 1.59 -5.70
C SER A 334 -41.44 0.72 -4.59
N PRO A 335 -42.33 -0.23 -4.90
CA PRO A 335 -42.88 -1.14 -3.89
C PRO A 335 -41.79 -1.90 -3.11
N ARG A 336 -40.65 -2.21 -3.74
CA ARG A 336 -39.53 -2.89 -3.11
C ARG A 336 -38.82 -1.97 -2.11
N VAL A 337 -38.58 -0.71 -2.49
CA VAL A 337 -38.04 0.32 -1.59
C VAL A 337 -39.01 0.59 -0.44
N GLU A 338 -40.30 0.71 -0.72
CA GLU A 338 -41.33 0.90 0.31
C GLU A 338 -41.26 -0.21 1.39
N THR A 339 -41.26 -1.48 0.96
CA THR A 339 -41.21 -2.62 1.89
C THR A 339 -39.93 -2.61 2.71
N ALA A 340 -38.78 -2.34 2.08
CA ALA A 340 -37.48 -2.33 2.75
C ALA A 340 -37.40 -1.20 3.80
N VAL A 341 -37.88 0.01 3.45
CA VAL A 341 -37.84 1.16 4.36
C VAL A 341 -38.91 1.04 5.46
N ALA A 342 -40.10 0.52 5.16
CA ALA A 342 -41.13 0.24 6.18
C ALA A 342 -40.66 -0.79 7.22
N GLY A 343 -39.84 -1.75 6.82
CA GLY A 343 -39.19 -2.69 7.73
C GLY A 343 -38.25 -2.04 8.74
N LEU A 344 -37.66 -0.87 8.42
CA LEU A 344 -36.80 -0.12 9.35
C LEU A 344 -37.56 0.55 10.49
N LEU A 345 -38.88 0.70 10.40
CA LEU A 345 -39.71 1.24 11.50
C LEU A 345 -39.67 0.34 12.72
N ASP A 346 -39.38 -0.96 12.54
CA ASP A 346 -39.25 -1.96 13.61
C ASP A 346 -37.79 -2.03 14.14
N SER A 347 -36.88 -1.19 13.67
CA SER A 347 -35.49 -1.19 14.12
C SER A 347 -35.37 -0.91 15.62
N PRO A 348 -34.52 -1.64 16.34
CA PRO A 348 -34.21 -1.34 17.75
C PRO A 348 -33.50 0.01 17.91
N ASP A 349 -32.81 0.50 16.85
CA ASP A 349 -32.22 1.82 16.81
C ASP A 349 -33.27 2.86 16.43
N PHE A 350 -33.66 3.69 17.41
CA PHE A 350 -34.64 4.74 17.23
C PHE A 350 -34.28 5.74 16.12
N PHE A 351 -32.99 6.04 15.96
CA PHE A 351 -32.56 7.00 14.93
C PHE A 351 -32.76 6.44 13.51
N ILE A 352 -32.53 5.13 13.31
CA ILE A 352 -32.86 4.43 12.06
C ILE A 352 -34.36 4.50 11.77
N ALA A 353 -35.18 4.10 12.75
CA ALA A 353 -36.63 4.07 12.59
C ALA A 353 -37.19 5.49 12.37
N ARG A 354 -36.68 6.50 13.07
CA ARG A 354 -37.04 7.91 12.85
C ARG A 354 -36.70 8.36 11.43
N ARG A 355 -35.49 8.08 10.96
CA ARG A 355 -35.05 8.48 9.61
C ARG A 355 -35.89 7.80 8.52
N ALA A 356 -36.25 6.50 8.72
CA ALA A 356 -37.16 5.80 7.84
C ALA A 356 -38.56 6.46 7.82
N SER A 357 -39.11 6.82 9.00
CA SER A 357 -40.37 7.55 9.11
C SER A 357 -40.35 8.89 8.34
N GLU A 358 -39.26 9.66 8.46
CA GLU A 358 -39.07 10.93 7.73
C GLU A 358 -39.05 10.73 6.20
N HIS A 359 -38.49 9.63 5.71
CA HIS A 359 -38.47 9.29 4.28
C HIS A 359 -39.85 8.87 3.80
N LEU A 360 -40.53 7.95 4.53
CA LEU A 360 -41.86 7.46 4.17
C LEU A 360 -42.95 8.54 4.16
N LEU A 361 -42.86 9.56 5.03
CA LEU A 361 -43.79 10.67 5.08
C LEU A 361 -43.86 11.47 3.78
N LYS A 362 -42.83 11.41 2.96
CA LYS A 362 -42.75 12.13 1.67
C LYS A 362 -43.37 11.35 0.51
N GLN A 363 -43.77 10.08 0.76
CA GLN A 363 -44.11 9.14 -0.29
C GLN A 363 -45.61 8.77 -0.28
N GLN A 364 -46.08 8.28 -1.42
CA GLN A 364 -47.40 7.65 -1.51
C GLN A 364 -47.29 6.20 -1.09
N LEU A 365 -47.83 5.85 0.06
CA LEU A 365 -47.70 4.54 0.67
C LEU A 365 -48.91 3.64 0.42
N GLY A 366 -48.68 2.35 0.29
CA GLY A 366 -49.67 1.31 0.40
C GLY A 366 -50.27 1.24 1.83
N SER A 367 -51.39 0.57 1.97
CA SER A 367 -52.15 0.49 3.25
C SER A 367 -51.32 -0.04 4.40
N GLU A 368 -50.56 -1.09 4.17
CA GLU A 368 -49.77 -1.77 5.22
C GLU A 368 -48.61 -0.85 5.72
N SER A 369 -47.84 -0.27 4.81
CA SER A 369 -46.75 0.65 5.18
C SER A 369 -47.29 1.90 5.88
N ARG A 370 -48.41 2.40 5.45
CA ARG A 370 -49.09 3.54 6.10
C ARG A 370 -49.51 3.21 7.53
N GLN A 371 -50.13 2.02 7.74
CA GLN A 371 -50.50 1.59 9.07
C GLN A 371 -49.29 1.48 9.98
N LYS A 372 -48.18 0.82 9.54
CA LYS A 372 -46.93 0.73 10.30
C LYS A 372 -46.36 2.12 10.64
N LEU A 373 -46.37 3.04 9.71
CA LEU A 373 -45.89 4.41 9.92
C LEU A 373 -46.74 5.14 10.99
N ASP A 374 -48.06 5.00 10.93
CA ASP A 374 -48.97 5.65 11.88
C ASP A 374 -48.83 5.04 13.29
N GLU A 375 -48.62 3.73 13.39
CA GLU A 375 -48.33 3.03 14.64
C GLU A 375 -47.01 3.50 15.25
N PHE A 376 -45.95 3.57 14.45
CA PHE A 376 -44.65 4.10 14.88
C PHE A 376 -44.77 5.54 15.39
N ARG A 377 -45.44 6.44 14.64
CA ARG A 377 -45.62 7.84 15.01
C ARG A 377 -46.45 8.00 16.26
N ARG A 378 -47.47 7.17 16.46
CA ARG A 378 -48.29 7.17 17.68
C ARG A 378 -47.46 6.73 18.90
N LYS A 379 -46.67 5.67 18.74
CA LYS A 379 -45.81 5.10 19.81
C LYS A 379 -44.72 6.10 20.26
N TYR A 380 -44.15 6.88 19.33
CA TYR A 380 -43.00 7.75 19.61
C TYR A 380 -43.36 9.25 19.47
N ARG A 381 -44.63 9.60 19.64
CA ARG A 381 -45.13 10.98 19.45
C ARG A 381 -44.32 12.06 20.17
N ASP A 382 -43.89 11.78 21.39
CA ASP A 382 -43.17 12.74 22.25
C ASP A 382 -41.67 12.80 21.93
N ARG A 383 -41.17 11.98 20.99
CA ARG A 383 -39.76 11.88 20.61
C ARG A 383 -39.51 12.30 19.15
N LEU A 384 -40.55 12.49 18.37
CA LEU A 384 -40.49 12.93 16.98
C LEU A 384 -40.61 14.45 16.88
#